data_7d2f22debcdc99cc23e5fbb513589e4b
#
_entry.id   7d2f22debcdc99cc23e5fbb513589e4b
#
_cell.length_a   1.000
_cell.length_b   1.000
_cell.length_c   1.000
_cell.angle_alpha   90.00
_cell.angle_beta   90.00
_cell.angle_gamma   90.00
#
_symmetry.space_group_name_H-M   'P 1'
#
loop_
_entity.id
_entity.type
_entity.pdbx_description
1 polymer ?
#
loop_
_entity_poly.entity_id
_entity_poly.type
_entity_poly.pdbx_seq_one_letter_code
_entity_poly.pdbx_strand_id
1 'polypeptide(L)'
;MTTFRPTLSAFQAFVLSLAIIAPTLAMAFNVPLAVQAAGRAAPLSFLLGGAAMALIGLSFVAFSRRIASAGSATTYVGAVLGDRLGFLAGWGLLLAYLAFLASATALVGGFLSVALGHLGVSHPQLWLALALLGGGVVIGLGGREIRLATTVMLVIEALAVLAIVVLALVILVQTPLDAAPLRPDPANGLSVLGYGMVFAVLSLAGFEGAATVAEETRDPHRAIPLAILGSLAAATLLYGLVSYAQVIGYGLDRMEDLARDPAPLDTLALRYLSRGYGIFLDAAAGISSLACALGTAAAAARILYALGTRGSEPASPASIRRTASPPGLSGSSVD
;
A
#
# COMPACT_ATOMS: atom_id res chain seq x y z
N MET A 1 18.32 -24.72 -8.55
CA MET A 1 18.05 -23.30 -8.89
C MET A 1 16.85 -23.28 -9.82
N THR A 2 15.68 -22.96 -9.31
CA THR A 2 14.50 -22.73 -10.14
C THR A 2 14.67 -21.38 -10.82
N THR A 3 15.03 -21.37 -12.09
CA THR A 3 15.09 -20.15 -12.90
C THR A 3 13.67 -19.65 -13.09
N PHE A 4 13.32 -18.54 -12.41
CA PHE A 4 12.08 -17.85 -12.66
C PHE A 4 12.02 -17.42 -14.13
N ARG A 5 10.93 -17.79 -14.82
CA ARG A 5 10.71 -17.32 -16.19
C ARG A 5 10.11 -15.93 -16.14
N PRO A 6 10.66 -14.92 -16.82
CA PRO A 6 10.09 -13.57 -16.86
C PRO A 6 8.76 -13.59 -17.62
N THR A 7 7.65 -13.57 -16.87
CA THR A 7 6.29 -13.66 -17.43
C THR A 7 5.49 -12.38 -17.24
N LEU A 8 5.81 -11.57 -16.20
CA LEU A 8 5.06 -10.37 -15.85
C LEU A 8 5.39 -9.18 -16.75
N SER A 9 4.35 -8.45 -17.17
CA SER A 9 4.48 -7.17 -17.86
C SER A 9 4.64 -6.00 -16.87
N ALA A 10 5.07 -4.83 -17.34
CA ALA A 10 5.13 -3.61 -16.52
C ALA A 10 3.77 -3.24 -15.93
N PHE A 11 2.68 -3.43 -16.69
CA PHE A 11 1.32 -3.18 -16.20
C PHE A 11 0.94 -4.16 -15.07
N GLN A 12 1.30 -5.42 -15.18
CA GLN A 12 1.04 -6.40 -14.11
C GLN A 12 1.84 -6.09 -12.84
N ALA A 13 3.10 -5.65 -12.97
CA ALA A 13 3.89 -5.18 -11.83
C ALA A 13 3.28 -3.93 -11.16
N PHE A 14 2.76 -2.99 -11.95
CA PHE A 14 2.04 -1.81 -11.48
C PHE A 14 0.76 -2.19 -10.72
N VAL A 15 -0.08 -3.06 -11.30
CA VAL A 15 -1.32 -3.53 -10.68
C VAL A 15 -1.04 -4.28 -9.39
N LEU A 16 0.01 -5.12 -9.36
CA LEU A 16 0.43 -5.82 -8.15
C LEU A 16 0.87 -4.86 -7.04
N SER A 17 1.61 -3.81 -7.40
CA SER A 17 2.00 -2.76 -6.46
C SER A 17 0.78 -2.05 -5.87
N LEU A 18 -0.20 -1.67 -6.71
CA LEU A 18 -1.46 -1.08 -6.24
C LEU A 18 -2.25 -2.03 -5.34
N ALA A 19 -2.28 -3.33 -5.65
CA ALA A 19 -2.97 -4.31 -4.84
C ALA A 19 -2.37 -4.46 -3.43
N ILE A 20 -1.03 -4.36 -3.31
CA ILE A 20 -0.34 -4.42 -2.01
C ILE A 20 -0.60 -3.15 -1.20
N ILE A 21 -0.65 -1.99 -1.87
CA ILE A 21 -1.03 -0.71 -1.25
C ILE A 21 -2.48 -0.76 -0.71
N ALA A 22 -3.35 -1.60 -1.28
CA ALA A 22 -4.74 -1.80 -0.88
C ALA A 22 -5.53 -0.48 -0.73
N PRO A 23 -5.78 0.26 -1.83
CA PRO A 23 -6.34 1.61 -1.79
C PRO A 23 -7.69 1.69 -1.11
N THR A 24 -8.55 0.68 -1.28
CA THR A 24 -9.87 0.64 -0.65
C THR A 24 -9.76 0.60 0.86
N LEU A 25 -8.93 -0.32 1.39
CA LEU A 25 -8.64 -0.41 2.81
C LEU A 25 -8.03 0.90 3.35
N ALA A 26 -7.05 1.46 2.65
CA ALA A 26 -6.36 2.67 3.06
C ALA A 26 -7.33 3.85 3.21
N MET A 27 -8.25 4.03 2.26
CA MET A 27 -9.21 5.14 2.29
C MET A 27 -10.35 4.94 3.29
N ALA A 28 -10.74 3.69 3.56
CA ALA A 28 -11.75 3.39 4.57
C ALA A 28 -11.22 3.54 6.00
N PHE A 29 -9.94 3.24 6.25
CA PHE A 29 -9.39 3.16 7.60
C PHE A 29 -8.44 4.30 7.98
N ASN A 30 -7.55 4.73 7.08
CA ASN A 30 -6.51 5.70 7.44
C ASN A 30 -6.99 7.16 7.36
N VAL A 31 -8.09 7.45 6.64
CA VAL A 31 -8.60 8.84 6.58
C VAL A 31 -9.12 9.32 7.93
N PRO A 32 -9.95 8.58 8.70
CA PRO A 32 -10.32 8.95 10.05
C PRO A 32 -9.14 9.21 10.97
N LEU A 33 -8.12 8.36 10.91
CA LEU A 33 -6.90 8.50 11.72
C LEU A 33 -6.09 9.75 11.32
N ALA A 34 -5.99 10.03 10.02
CA ALA A 34 -5.36 11.26 9.54
C ALA A 34 -6.15 12.51 9.96
N VAL A 35 -7.49 12.44 9.97
CA VAL A 35 -8.35 13.53 10.46
C VAL A 35 -8.20 13.69 11.97
N GLN A 36 -8.11 12.62 12.74
CA GLN A 36 -7.81 12.69 14.17
C GLN A 36 -6.49 13.41 14.45
N ALA A 37 -5.48 13.20 13.58
CA ALA A 37 -4.15 13.80 13.71
C ALA A 37 -4.07 15.23 13.16
N ALA A 38 -4.64 15.50 11.96
CA ALA A 38 -4.47 16.74 11.20
C ALA A 38 -5.78 17.54 11.02
N GLY A 39 -6.89 17.09 11.61
CA GLY A 39 -8.18 17.73 11.45
C GLY A 39 -8.58 17.85 9.98
N ARG A 40 -9.14 19.00 9.63
CA ARG A 40 -9.57 19.30 8.25
C ARG A 40 -8.43 19.29 7.23
N ALA A 41 -7.17 19.42 7.66
CA ALA A 41 -6.00 19.42 6.78
C ALA A 41 -5.48 18.01 6.43
N ALA A 42 -6.19 16.94 6.80
CA ALA A 42 -5.84 15.57 6.43
C ALA A 42 -5.60 15.37 4.92
N PRO A 43 -6.39 15.93 3.99
CA PRO A 43 -6.11 15.81 2.55
C PRO A 43 -4.76 16.38 2.14
N LEU A 44 -4.38 17.53 2.71
CA LEU A 44 -3.06 18.11 2.48
C LEU A 44 -1.94 17.19 3.03
N SER A 45 -2.17 16.54 4.17
CA SER A 45 -1.23 15.54 4.71
C SER A 45 -1.06 14.34 3.78
N PHE A 46 -2.11 13.87 3.10
CA PHE A 46 -2.00 12.80 2.09
C PHE A 46 -1.20 13.24 0.87
N LEU A 47 -1.39 14.46 0.38
CA LEU A 47 -0.61 14.98 -0.76
C LEU A 47 0.87 15.19 -0.40
N LEU A 48 1.15 15.76 0.76
CA LEU A 48 2.54 15.97 1.23
C LEU A 48 3.23 14.64 1.57
N GLY A 49 2.51 13.70 2.21
CA GLY A 49 3.01 12.35 2.46
C GLY A 49 3.31 11.60 1.17
N GLY A 50 2.45 11.74 0.16
CA GLY A 50 2.68 11.21 -1.19
C GLY A 50 3.91 11.79 -1.86
N ALA A 51 4.12 13.11 -1.76
CA ALA A 51 5.32 13.76 -2.27
C ALA A 51 6.59 13.25 -1.54
N ALA A 52 6.54 13.09 -0.22
CA ALA A 52 7.65 12.52 0.55
C ALA A 52 7.93 11.06 0.13
N MET A 53 6.89 10.25 -0.05
CA MET A 53 7.04 8.86 -0.52
C MET A 53 7.55 8.78 -1.95
N ALA A 54 7.21 9.74 -2.82
CA ALA A 54 7.78 9.82 -4.17
C ALA A 54 9.30 10.05 -4.13
N LEU A 55 9.81 10.87 -3.20
CA LEU A 55 11.26 11.05 -3.00
C LEU A 55 11.94 9.75 -2.56
N ILE A 56 11.32 8.99 -1.65
CA ILE A 56 11.80 7.66 -1.26
C ILE A 56 11.74 6.70 -2.46
N GLY A 57 10.64 6.73 -3.22
CA GLY A 57 10.45 5.95 -4.44
C GLY A 57 11.52 6.18 -5.49
N LEU A 58 12.04 7.42 -5.63
CA LEU A 58 13.17 7.71 -6.52
C LEU A 58 14.44 6.94 -6.13
N SER A 59 14.69 6.71 -4.84
CA SER A 59 15.81 5.88 -4.39
C SER A 59 15.61 4.42 -4.83
N PHE A 60 14.39 3.88 -4.67
CA PHE A 60 14.07 2.54 -5.18
C PHE A 60 14.22 2.43 -6.70
N VAL A 61 13.82 3.46 -7.44
CA VAL A 61 14.01 3.54 -8.90
C VAL A 61 15.49 3.52 -9.27
N ALA A 62 16.33 4.29 -8.57
CA ALA A 62 17.77 4.31 -8.82
C ALA A 62 18.43 2.94 -8.62
N PHE A 63 17.99 2.19 -7.61
CA PHE A 63 18.45 0.83 -7.35
C PHE A 63 17.88 -0.19 -8.33
N SER A 64 16.58 -0.18 -8.61
CA SER A 64 15.93 -1.15 -9.48
C SER A 64 16.40 -1.07 -10.94
N ARG A 65 16.88 0.08 -11.38
CA ARG A 65 17.55 0.25 -12.69
C ARG A 65 18.87 -0.51 -12.80
N ARG A 66 19.48 -0.87 -11.67
CA ARG A 66 20.82 -1.53 -11.63
C ARG A 66 20.77 -2.93 -11.05
N ILE A 67 19.83 -3.19 -10.13
CA ILE A 67 19.74 -4.43 -9.36
C ILE A 67 18.31 -4.97 -9.48
N ALA A 68 18.15 -6.07 -10.21
CA ALA A 68 16.89 -6.81 -10.25
C ALA A 68 16.97 -7.93 -9.19
N SER A 69 16.35 -7.72 -8.04
CA SER A 69 16.37 -8.67 -6.93
C SER A 69 15.05 -8.66 -6.16
N ALA A 70 14.53 -9.84 -5.87
CA ALA A 70 13.36 -10.03 -5.02
C ALA A 70 13.58 -9.59 -3.55
N GLY A 71 14.83 -9.40 -3.13
CA GLY A 71 15.18 -8.92 -1.78
C GLY A 71 14.85 -7.45 -1.52
N SER A 72 14.42 -6.69 -2.55
CA SER A 72 13.96 -5.31 -2.41
C SER A 72 14.88 -4.45 -1.53
N ALA A 73 14.34 -3.73 -0.54
CA ALA A 73 15.10 -2.85 0.36
C ALA A 73 16.28 -3.56 1.05
N THR A 74 16.14 -4.83 1.44
CA THR A 74 17.21 -5.62 2.08
C THR A 74 18.45 -5.69 1.18
N THR A 75 18.24 -5.95 -0.11
CA THR A 75 19.33 -6.04 -1.09
C THR A 75 19.91 -4.67 -1.39
N TYR A 76 19.08 -3.65 -1.55
CA TYR A 76 19.53 -2.30 -1.87
C TYR A 76 20.37 -1.68 -0.75
N VAL A 77 19.91 -1.79 0.50
CA VAL A 77 20.64 -1.32 1.67
C VAL A 77 21.94 -2.11 1.84
N GLY A 78 21.89 -3.43 1.69
CA GLY A 78 23.08 -4.28 1.80
C GLY A 78 24.15 -3.97 0.75
N ALA A 79 23.74 -3.63 -0.47
CA ALA A 79 24.66 -3.31 -1.57
C ALA A 79 25.46 -2.01 -1.34
N VAL A 80 24.91 -1.06 -0.57
CA VAL A 80 25.54 0.27 -0.33
C VAL A 80 26.15 0.40 1.06
N LEU A 81 25.43 -0.07 2.09
CA LEU A 81 25.79 0.13 3.49
C LEU A 81 26.35 -1.15 4.15
N GLY A 82 26.44 -2.23 3.38
CA GLY A 82 27.00 -3.51 3.83
C GLY A 82 25.96 -4.44 4.45
N ASP A 83 26.35 -5.71 4.61
CA ASP A 83 25.45 -6.82 4.94
C ASP A 83 24.74 -6.65 6.28
N ARG A 84 25.40 -6.06 7.28
CA ARG A 84 24.80 -5.85 8.61
C ARG A 84 23.59 -4.92 8.54
N LEU A 85 23.72 -3.79 7.83
CA LEU A 85 22.63 -2.82 7.68
C LEU A 85 21.54 -3.38 6.73
N GLY A 86 21.92 -4.14 5.70
CA GLY A 86 20.99 -4.87 4.86
C GLY A 86 20.16 -5.88 5.65
N PHE A 87 20.78 -6.60 6.58
CA PHE A 87 20.09 -7.54 7.48
C PHE A 87 19.11 -6.80 8.42
N LEU A 88 19.52 -5.69 9.04
CA LEU A 88 18.65 -4.87 9.89
C LEU A 88 17.46 -4.29 9.10
N ALA A 89 17.70 -3.81 7.87
CA ALA A 89 16.63 -3.35 6.99
C ALA A 89 15.62 -4.46 6.66
N GLY A 90 16.12 -5.68 6.40
CA GLY A 90 15.28 -6.85 6.20
C GLY A 90 14.42 -7.22 7.41
N TRP A 91 14.99 -7.17 8.60
CA TRP A 91 14.24 -7.38 9.86
C TRP A 91 13.18 -6.29 10.08
N GLY A 92 13.53 -5.02 9.85
CA GLY A 92 12.57 -3.92 9.94
C GLY A 92 11.40 -4.09 8.98
N LEU A 93 11.69 -4.49 7.73
CA LEU A 93 10.66 -4.75 6.72
C LEU A 93 9.80 -5.97 7.08
N LEU A 94 10.40 -7.04 7.61
CA LEU A 94 9.67 -8.22 8.09
C LEU A 94 8.69 -7.83 9.20
N LEU A 95 9.15 -7.08 10.21
CA LEU A 95 8.30 -6.62 11.31
C LEU A 95 7.15 -5.74 10.80
N ALA A 96 7.42 -4.84 9.84
CA ALA A 96 6.39 -4.03 9.21
C ALA A 96 5.33 -4.90 8.52
N TYR A 97 5.73 -5.88 7.71
CA TYR A 97 4.78 -6.78 7.06
C TYR A 97 3.99 -7.64 8.05
N LEU A 98 4.57 -8.09 9.16
CA LEU A 98 3.84 -8.82 10.20
C LEU A 98 2.81 -7.92 10.91
N ALA A 99 3.15 -6.65 11.17
CA ALA A 99 2.22 -5.68 11.74
C ALA A 99 1.06 -5.38 10.77
N PHE A 100 1.35 -5.19 9.48
CA PHE A 100 0.33 -5.01 8.44
C PHE A 100 -0.56 -6.25 8.32
N LEU A 101 0.00 -7.46 8.34
CA LEU A 101 -0.75 -8.70 8.30
C LEU A 101 -1.75 -8.80 9.46
N ALA A 102 -1.29 -8.51 10.68
CA ALA A 102 -2.14 -8.55 11.87
C ALA A 102 -3.27 -7.51 11.77
N SER A 103 -2.93 -6.26 11.40
CA SER A 103 -3.91 -5.17 11.22
C SER A 103 -4.91 -5.49 10.12
N ALA A 104 -4.45 -5.89 8.94
CA ALA A 104 -5.32 -6.22 7.81
C ALA A 104 -6.27 -7.37 8.16
N THR A 105 -5.79 -8.39 8.87
CA THR A 105 -6.62 -9.52 9.32
C THR A 105 -7.72 -9.06 10.29
N ALA A 106 -7.42 -8.16 11.23
CA ALA A 106 -8.42 -7.58 12.12
C ALA A 106 -9.47 -6.77 11.36
N LEU A 107 -9.04 -5.98 10.36
CA LEU A 107 -9.90 -5.13 9.55
C LEU A 107 -10.83 -5.93 8.60
N VAL A 108 -10.46 -7.16 8.19
CA VAL A 108 -11.41 -8.08 7.55
C VAL A 108 -12.65 -8.23 8.42
N GLY A 109 -12.45 -8.51 9.71
CA GLY A 109 -13.55 -8.68 10.66
C GLY A 109 -14.33 -7.39 10.89
N GLY A 110 -13.62 -6.26 11.03
CA GLY A 110 -14.21 -4.95 11.24
C GLY A 110 -15.21 -4.58 10.13
N PHE A 111 -14.74 -4.49 8.88
CA PHE A 111 -15.57 -4.07 7.75
C PHE A 111 -16.69 -5.08 7.42
N LEU A 112 -16.40 -6.39 7.44
CA LEU A 112 -17.43 -7.39 7.20
C LEU A 112 -18.50 -7.39 8.29
N SER A 113 -18.16 -7.06 9.55
CA SER A 113 -19.15 -6.96 10.61
C SER A 113 -20.09 -5.76 10.41
N VAL A 114 -19.59 -4.64 9.88
CA VAL A 114 -20.41 -3.47 9.51
C VAL A 114 -21.34 -3.85 8.36
N ALA A 115 -20.82 -4.45 7.29
CA ALA A 115 -21.63 -4.91 6.16
C ALA A 115 -22.78 -5.85 6.59
N LEU A 116 -22.48 -6.82 7.48
CA LEU A 116 -23.49 -7.75 8.02
C LEU A 116 -24.48 -7.06 8.96
N GLY A 117 -24.05 -6.02 9.68
CA GLY A 117 -24.90 -5.17 10.50
C GLY A 117 -26.05 -4.55 9.70
N HIS A 118 -25.78 -4.10 8.48
CA HIS A 118 -26.81 -3.63 7.55
C HIS A 118 -27.84 -4.71 7.17
N LEU A 119 -27.46 -5.98 7.20
CA LEU A 119 -28.35 -7.11 6.91
C LEU A 119 -29.09 -7.62 8.15
N GLY A 120 -28.93 -6.94 9.30
CA GLY A 120 -29.59 -7.30 10.57
C GLY A 120 -28.79 -8.29 11.43
N VAL A 121 -27.56 -8.64 11.02
CA VAL A 121 -26.68 -9.51 11.81
C VAL A 121 -25.69 -8.63 12.58
N SER A 122 -25.99 -8.36 13.85
CA SER A 122 -25.14 -7.57 14.73
C SER A 122 -24.86 -8.31 16.03
N HIS A 123 -23.59 -8.51 16.35
CA HIS A 123 -23.14 -9.09 17.62
C HIS A 123 -21.80 -8.46 18.00
N PRO A 124 -21.57 -8.09 19.27
CA PRO A 124 -20.34 -7.41 19.69
C PRO A 124 -19.04 -8.14 19.35
N GLN A 125 -19.05 -9.46 19.26
CA GLN A 125 -17.89 -10.29 18.97
C GLN A 125 -17.82 -10.77 17.51
N LEU A 126 -18.74 -10.34 16.64
CA LEU A 126 -18.82 -10.79 15.25
C LEU A 126 -17.55 -10.44 14.47
N TRP A 127 -17.01 -9.23 14.70
CA TRP A 127 -15.78 -8.80 14.06
C TRP A 127 -14.59 -9.73 14.39
N LEU A 128 -14.51 -10.24 15.62
CA LEU A 128 -13.42 -11.15 16.03
C LEU A 128 -13.56 -12.52 15.34
N ALA A 129 -14.76 -13.06 15.28
CA ALA A 129 -15.03 -14.34 14.59
C ALA A 129 -14.68 -14.24 13.10
N LEU A 130 -15.05 -13.13 12.44
CA LEU A 130 -14.74 -12.88 11.04
C LEU A 130 -13.23 -12.61 10.81
N ALA A 131 -12.56 -11.93 11.73
CA ALA A 131 -11.11 -11.75 11.69
C ALA A 131 -10.36 -13.09 11.82
N LEU A 132 -10.78 -13.96 12.76
CA LEU A 132 -10.21 -15.30 12.90
C LEU A 132 -10.45 -16.17 11.67
N LEU A 133 -11.65 -16.09 11.07
CA LEU A 133 -11.94 -16.75 9.81
C LEU A 133 -11.04 -16.24 8.69
N GLY A 134 -10.88 -14.91 8.56
CA GLY A 134 -9.95 -14.29 7.61
C GLY A 134 -8.52 -14.76 7.80
N GLY A 135 -8.03 -14.81 9.06
CA GLY A 135 -6.71 -15.35 9.39
C GLY A 135 -6.58 -16.84 9.00
N GLY A 136 -7.60 -17.64 9.25
CA GLY A 136 -7.67 -19.04 8.81
C GLY A 136 -7.57 -19.18 7.28
N VAL A 137 -8.24 -18.29 6.54
CA VAL A 137 -8.15 -18.22 5.07
C VAL A 137 -6.72 -17.87 4.65
N VAL A 138 -6.08 -16.88 5.27
CA VAL A 138 -4.69 -16.49 4.97
C VAL A 138 -3.74 -17.67 5.18
N ILE A 139 -3.87 -18.39 6.30
CA ILE A 139 -3.04 -19.57 6.61
C ILE A 139 -3.30 -20.69 5.60
N GLY A 140 -4.56 -20.98 5.31
CA GLY A 140 -4.95 -22.06 4.39
C GLY A 140 -4.57 -21.82 2.93
N LEU A 141 -4.52 -20.57 2.52
CA LEU A 141 -4.19 -20.14 1.16
C LEU A 141 -2.72 -19.76 0.98
N GLY A 142 -2.02 -19.39 2.07
CA GLY A 142 -0.67 -18.80 2.03
C GLY A 142 0.44 -19.67 1.43
N GLY A 143 0.19 -20.92 1.12
CA GLY A 143 1.16 -21.83 0.46
C GLY A 143 0.74 -22.31 -0.93
N ARG A 144 -0.37 -21.82 -1.47
CA ARG A 144 -0.94 -22.34 -2.74
C ARG A 144 -0.89 -21.28 -3.84
N GLU A 145 -0.58 -21.71 -5.08
CA GLU A 145 -0.76 -20.86 -6.26
C GLU A 145 -2.26 -20.70 -6.56
N ILE A 146 -2.87 -19.63 -6.03
CA ILE A 146 -4.31 -19.38 -6.21
C ILE A 146 -4.49 -18.22 -7.19
N ARG A 147 -4.12 -18.42 -8.44
CA ARG A 147 -4.28 -17.42 -9.52
C ARG A 147 -5.73 -16.92 -9.62
N LEU A 148 -6.72 -17.80 -9.47
CA LEU A 148 -8.12 -17.42 -9.56
C LEU A 148 -8.53 -16.50 -8.42
N ALA A 149 -8.19 -16.84 -7.16
CA ALA A 149 -8.52 -16.00 -6.00
C ALA A 149 -7.85 -14.63 -6.10
N THR A 150 -6.58 -14.57 -6.49
CA THR A 150 -5.86 -13.30 -6.71
C THR A 150 -6.51 -12.46 -7.79
N THR A 151 -6.92 -13.07 -8.92
CA THR A 151 -7.60 -12.34 -10.00
C THR A 151 -8.94 -11.78 -9.54
N VAL A 152 -9.74 -12.57 -8.83
CA VAL A 152 -11.03 -12.13 -8.27
C VAL A 152 -10.84 -10.98 -7.29
N MET A 153 -9.86 -11.06 -6.38
CA MET A 153 -9.55 -9.99 -5.44
C MET A 153 -9.11 -8.69 -6.15
N LEU A 154 -8.29 -8.79 -7.20
CA LEU A 154 -7.89 -7.63 -8.01
C LEU A 154 -9.08 -6.98 -8.73
N VAL A 155 -10.01 -7.78 -9.27
CA VAL A 155 -11.22 -7.24 -9.91
C VAL A 155 -12.11 -6.54 -8.88
N ILE A 156 -12.30 -7.14 -7.70
CA ILE A 156 -13.08 -6.52 -6.63
C ILE A 156 -12.42 -5.22 -6.16
N GLU A 157 -11.09 -5.20 -5.99
CA GLU A 157 -10.36 -3.98 -5.63
C GLU A 157 -10.53 -2.88 -6.69
N ALA A 158 -10.43 -3.21 -7.98
CA ALA A 158 -10.64 -2.25 -9.05
C ALA A 158 -12.07 -1.68 -9.06
N LEU A 159 -13.08 -2.54 -8.84
CA LEU A 159 -14.47 -2.11 -8.72
C LEU A 159 -14.70 -1.26 -7.47
N ALA A 160 -14.08 -1.60 -6.35
CA ALA A 160 -14.16 -0.84 -5.12
C ALA A 160 -13.51 0.55 -5.26
N VAL A 161 -12.32 0.64 -5.86
CA VAL A 161 -11.66 1.92 -6.15
C VAL A 161 -12.53 2.78 -7.07
N LEU A 162 -13.11 2.19 -8.12
CA LEU A 162 -14.04 2.89 -9.00
C LEU A 162 -15.25 3.42 -8.22
N ALA A 163 -15.83 2.60 -7.35
CA ALA A 163 -16.97 3.00 -6.52
C ALA A 163 -16.59 4.12 -5.55
N ILE A 164 -15.43 4.06 -4.91
CA ILE A 164 -14.95 5.14 -4.03
C ILE A 164 -14.77 6.44 -4.81
N VAL A 165 -14.22 6.37 -6.04
CA VAL A 165 -14.07 7.54 -6.91
C VAL A 165 -15.45 8.10 -7.30
N VAL A 166 -16.42 7.24 -7.66
CA VAL A 166 -17.79 7.68 -7.95
C VAL A 166 -18.42 8.37 -6.73
N LEU A 167 -18.30 7.78 -5.53
CA LEU A 167 -18.77 8.41 -4.30
C LEU A 167 -18.10 9.78 -4.08
N ALA A 168 -16.78 9.86 -4.24
CA ALA A 168 -16.04 11.11 -4.11
C ALA A 168 -16.55 12.18 -5.10
N LEU A 169 -16.74 11.81 -6.36
CA LEU A 169 -17.27 12.73 -7.39
C LEU A 169 -18.70 13.19 -7.07
N VAL A 170 -19.56 12.29 -6.60
CA VAL A 170 -20.93 12.64 -6.18
C VAL A 170 -20.90 13.65 -5.03
N ILE A 171 -20.04 13.42 -4.03
CA ILE A 171 -19.86 14.38 -2.92
C ILE A 171 -19.39 15.73 -3.45
N LEU A 172 -18.39 15.77 -4.34
CA LEU A 172 -17.85 17.01 -4.92
C LEU A 172 -18.89 17.80 -5.69
N VAL A 173 -19.82 17.12 -6.36
CA VAL A 173 -20.90 17.77 -7.12
C VAL A 173 -22.00 18.30 -6.21
N GLN A 174 -22.29 17.61 -5.10
CA GLN A 174 -23.39 17.95 -4.18
C GLN A 174 -22.99 18.87 -3.03
N THR A 175 -21.69 19.04 -2.79
CA THR A 175 -21.17 19.82 -1.66
C THR A 175 -20.37 21.02 -2.17
N PRO A 176 -20.53 22.23 -1.61
CA PRO A 176 -19.69 23.37 -1.98
C PRO A 176 -18.21 23.05 -1.75
N LEU A 177 -17.38 23.37 -2.77
CA LEU A 177 -15.95 23.20 -2.68
C LEU A 177 -15.34 24.24 -1.73
N ASP A 178 -14.45 23.81 -0.84
CA ASP A 178 -13.73 24.67 0.09
C ASP A 178 -12.22 24.41 0.00
N ALA A 179 -11.43 25.46 0.02
CA ALA A 179 -9.98 25.35 -0.02
C ALA A 179 -9.35 25.08 1.36
N ALA A 180 -10.11 25.15 2.44
CA ALA A 180 -9.61 24.95 3.81
C ALA A 180 -8.94 23.57 4.01
N PRO A 181 -9.45 22.44 3.47
CA PRO A 181 -8.78 21.14 3.59
C PRO A 181 -7.41 21.05 2.89
N LEU A 182 -7.13 21.97 1.97
CA LEU A 182 -5.86 22.02 1.22
C LEU A 182 -4.90 23.10 1.77
N ARG A 183 -5.19 23.64 2.95
CA ARG A 183 -4.37 24.64 3.62
C ARG A 183 -4.02 24.18 5.04
N PRO A 184 -2.80 24.52 5.53
CA PRO A 184 -2.48 24.31 6.94
C PRO A 184 -3.51 24.99 7.83
N ASP A 185 -3.92 24.33 8.91
CA ASP A 185 -4.82 24.97 9.87
C ASP A 185 -4.00 25.97 10.71
N PRO A 186 -4.36 27.29 10.68
CA PRO A 186 -3.63 28.30 11.43
C PRO A 186 -3.64 28.05 12.95
N ALA A 187 -4.66 27.38 13.48
CA ALA A 187 -4.80 27.10 14.90
C ALA A 187 -3.84 26.01 15.40
N ASN A 188 -3.47 25.06 14.52
CA ASN A 188 -2.75 23.85 14.90
C ASN A 188 -1.29 23.80 14.42
N GLY A 189 -0.86 24.73 13.58
CA GLY A 189 0.50 24.82 13.05
C GLY A 189 0.89 23.71 12.07
N LEU A 190 2.15 23.70 11.62
CA LEU A 190 2.67 22.71 10.65
C LEU A 190 2.95 21.34 11.27
N SER A 191 3.16 21.24 12.58
CA SER A 191 3.46 19.98 13.26
C SER A 191 2.33 18.95 13.11
N VAL A 192 1.09 19.41 13.10
CA VAL A 192 -0.10 18.58 12.95
C VAL A 192 -0.17 17.90 11.58
N LEU A 193 0.29 18.59 10.53
CA LEU A 193 0.42 17.98 9.20
C LEU A 193 1.39 16.80 9.22
N GLY A 194 2.50 16.91 9.98
CA GLY A 194 3.46 15.83 10.13
C GLY A 194 2.84 14.56 10.72
N TYR A 195 1.99 14.69 11.73
CA TYR A 195 1.26 13.54 12.29
C TYR A 195 0.26 12.95 11.27
N GLY A 196 -0.46 13.79 10.53
CA GLY A 196 -1.33 13.32 9.45
C GLY A 196 -0.57 12.60 8.33
N MET A 197 0.65 13.08 8.00
CA MET A 197 1.52 12.45 7.00
C MET A 197 1.93 11.02 7.40
N VAL A 198 1.99 10.67 8.70
CA VAL A 198 2.27 9.29 9.12
C VAL A 198 1.23 8.34 8.52
N PHE A 199 -0.05 8.69 8.58
CA PHE A 199 -1.13 7.86 8.02
C PHE A 199 -1.11 7.85 6.49
N ALA A 200 -0.69 8.94 5.85
CA ALA A 200 -0.47 8.98 4.40
C ALA A 200 0.67 8.04 3.98
N VAL A 201 1.80 8.04 4.71
CA VAL A 201 2.94 7.15 4.48
C VAL A 201 2.53 5.69 4.69
N LEU A 202 1.79 5.39 5.78
CA LEU A 202 1.24 4.04 6.03
C LEU A 202 0.31 3.59 4.91
N SER A 203 -0.52 4.49 4.36
CA SER A 203 -1.43 4.19 3.25
C SER A 203 -0.70 3.90 1.94
N LEU A 204 0.52 4.41 1.76
CA LEU A 204 1.34 4.22 0.57
C LEU A 204 2.38 3.10 0.74
N ALA A 205 2.54 2.54 1.94
CA ALA A 205 3.40 1.40 2.17
C ALA A 205 2.95 0.20 1.32
N GLY A 206 3.92 -0.55 0.80
CA GLY A 206 3.66 -1.62 -0.17
C GLY A 206 4.00 -1.24 -1.62
N PHE A 207 4.30 0.04 -1.92
CA PHE A 207 4.76 0.47 -3.25
C PHE A 207 6.04 -0.26 -3.69
N GLU A 208 6.88 -0.66 -2.74
CA GLU A 208 8.09 -1.44 -2.93
C GLU A 208 7.81 -2.88 -3.37
N GLY A 209 6.56 -3.32 -3.26
CA GLY A 209 6.11 -4.64 -3.69
C GLY A 209 6.37 -4.90 -5.18
N ALA A 210 6.35 -3.87 -6.03
CA ALA A 210 6.80 -4.00 -7.43
C ALA A 210 8.24 -4.50 -7.53
N ALA A 211 9.14 -4.11 -6.63
CA ALA A 211 10.53 -4.56 -6.66
C ALA A 211 10.68 -6.04 -6.29
N THR A 212 9.78 -6.61 -5.48
CA THR A 212 9.83 -8.02 -5.09
C THR A 212 9.57 -9.00 -6.24
N VAL A 213 8.96 -8.53 -7.33
CA VAL A 213 8.68 -9.32 -8.55
C VAL A 213 9.62 -8.98 -9.70
N ALA A 214 10.73 -8.29 -9.42
CA ALA A 214 11.70 -7.89 -10.46
C ALA A 214 12.24 -9.08 -11.26
N GLU A 215 12.52 -10.21 -10.61
CA GLU A 215 13.05 -11.43 -11.25
C GLU A 215 12.01 -12.14 -12.14
N GLU A 216 10.72 -11.89 -11.92
CA GLU A 216 9.60 -12.45 -12.67
C GLU A 216 9.12 -11.49 -13.78
N THR A 217 9.65 -10.26 -13.83
CA THR A 217 9.18 -9.18 -14.71
C THR A 217 10.04 -9.11 -15.99
N ARG A 218 9.36 -8.92 -17.13
CA ARG A 218 10.02 -8.64 -18.41
C ARG A 218 10.61 -7.22 -18.40
N ASP A 219 11.85 -7.06 -18.82
CA ASP A 219 12.59 -5.79 -18.80
C ASP A 219 12.49 -5.07 -17.42
N PRO A 220 12.94 -5.72 -16.34
CA PRO A 220 12.71 -5.24 -14.97
C PRO A 220 13.32 -3.86 -14.73
N HIS A 221 14.42 -3.52 -15.40
CA HIS A 221 15.12 -2.23 -15.25
C HIS A 221 14.29 -1.03 -15.73
N ARG A 222 13.27 -1.26 -16.56
CA ARG A 222 12.30 -0.23 -17.00
C ARG A 222 10.93 -0.42 -16.36
N ALA A 223 10.47 -1.66 -16.28
CA ALA A 223 9.14 -1.99 -15.78
C ALA A 223 8.96 -1.65 -14.29
N ILE A 224 9.94 -2.02 -13.45
CA ILE A 224 9.86 -1.78 -12.00
C ILE A 224 9.89 -0.29 -11.64
N PRO A 225 10.79 0.55 -12.18
CA PRO A 225 10.72 2.00 -12.00
C PRO A 225 9.36 2.62 -12.34
N LEU A 226 8.79 2.23 -13.49
CA LEU A 226 7.47 2.72 -13.91
C LEU A 226 6.36 2.24 -12.97
N ALA A 227 6.41 0.99 -12.52
CA ALA A 227 5.43 0.44 -11.58
C ALA A 227 5.47 1.18 -10.23
N ILE A 228 6.66 1.42 -9.68
CA ILE A 228 6.87 2.13 -8.40
C ILE A 228 6.33 3.56 -8.49
N LEU A 229 6.82 4.36 -9.44
CA LEU A 229 6.41 5.76 -9.53
C LEU A 229 4.96 5.92 -9.96
N GLY A 230 4.49 5.05 -10.88
CA GLY A 230 3.11 5.04 -11.33
C GLY A 230 2.14 4.72 -10.21
N SER A 231 2.42 3.69 -9.39
CA SER A 231 1.56 3.32 -8.26
C SER A 231 1.55 4.39 -7.17
N LEU A 232 2.71 4.98 -6.84
CA LEU A 232 2.78 6.09 -5.89
C LEU A 232 2.01 7.32 -6.39
N ALA A 233 2.15 7.70 -7.65
CA ALA A 233 1.45 8.84 -8.21
C ALA A 233 -0.07 8.60 -8.24
N ALA A 234 -0.50 7.44 -8.74
CA ALA A 234 -1.92 7.07 -8.81
C ALA A 234 -2.55 7.01 -7.42
N ALA A 235 -1.90 6.36 -6.45
CA ALA A 235 -2.39 6.27 -5.09
C ALA A 235 -2.41 7.65 -4.40
N THR A 236 -1.39 8.49 -4.57
CA THR A 236 -1.36 9.85 -3.97
C THR A 236 -2.50 10.70 -4.49
N LEU A 237 -2.77 10.69 -5.80
CA LEU A 237 -3.87 11.45 -6.40
C LEU A 237 -5.23 10.92 -5.92
N LEU A 238 -5.40 9.61 -5.88
CA LEU A 238 -6.61 8.96 -5.36
C LEU A 238 -6.84 9.33 -3.89
N TYR A 239 -5.80 9.26 -3.06
CA TYR A 239 -5.90 9.54 -1.62
C TYR A 239 -6.18 11.01 -1.34
N GLY A 240 -5.55 11.92 -2.08
CA GLY A 240 -5.85 13.34 -2.03
C GLY A 240 -7.32 13.64 -2.38
N LEU A 241 -7.81 13.05 -3.48
CA LEU A 241 -9.20 13.20 -3.92
C LEU A 241 -10.20 12.65 -2.89
N VAL A 242 -10.00 11.40 -2.47
CA VAL A 242 -10.95 10.69 -1.61
C VAL A 242 -10.95 11.25 -0.19
N SER A 243 -9.78 11.57 0.38
CA SER A 243 -9.73 12.22 1.70
C SER A 243 -10.35 13.61 1.68
N TYR A 244 -10.13 14.38 0.60
CA TYR A 244 -10.79 15.68 0.42
C TYR A 244 -12.31 15.52 0.35
N ALA A 245 -12.81 14.59 -0.45
CA ALA A 245 -14.24 14.32 -0.54
C ALA A 245 -14.83 13.87 0.82
N GLN A 246 -14.12 13.04 1.59
CA GLN A 246 -14.58 12.65 2.93
C GLN A 246 -14.68 13.86 3.86
N VAL A 247 -13.65 14.71 3.91
CA VAL A 247 -13.62 15.89 4.78
C VAL A 247 -14.76 16.87 4.46
N ILE A 248 -14.97 17.21 3.18
CA ILE A 248 -16.08 18.12 2.82
C ILE A 248 -17.44 17.44 2.92
N GLY A 249 -17.53 16.14 2.66
CA GLY A 249 -18.76 15.36 2.74
C GLY A 249 -19.29 15.21 4.16
N TYR A 250 -18.41 15.16 5.16
CA TYR A 250 -18.80 15.24 6.57
C TYR A 250 -19.19 16.66 6.97
N GLY A 251 -18.51 17.68 6.44
CA GLY A 251 -18.60 19.08 6.83
C GLY A 251 -17.42 19.46 7.75
N LEU A 252 -16.86 20.65 7.51
CA LEU A 252 -15.62 21.10 8.19
C LEU A 252 -15.77 21.29 9.71
N ASP A 253 -16.97 21.43 10.18
CA ASP A 253 -17.37 21.54 11.61
C ASP A 253 -17.56 20.15 12.27
N ARG A 254 -17.55 19.07 11.51
CA ARG A 254 -17.83 17.70 11.99
C ARG A 254 -16.62 16.77 11.86
N MET A 255 -15.42 17.31 12.00
CA MET A 255 -14.19 16.52 11.91
C MET A 255 -14.07 15.47 13.03
N GLU A 256 -14.63 15.72 14.19
CA GLU A 256 -14.65 14.76 15.30
C GLU A 256 -15.53 13.55 14.99
N ASP A 257 -16.66 13.76 14.29
CA ASP A 257 -17.52 12.67 13.83
C ASP A 257 -16.75 11.77 12.82
N LEU A 258 -16.09 12.38 11.83
CA LEU A 258 -15.28 11.64 10.86
C LEU A 258 -14.12 10.89 11.53
N ALA A 259 -13.44 11.54 12.48
CA ALA A 259 -12.30 10.95 13.18
C ALA A 259 -12.67 9.70 14.02
N ARG A 260 -13.92 9.60 14.46
CA ARG A 260 -14.43 8.49 15.29
C ARG A 260 -15.24 7.46 14.50
N ASP A 261 -15.51 7.73 13.22
CA ASP A 261 -16.33 6.82 12.41
C ASP A 261 -15.52 5.59 11.98
N PRO A 262 -15.96 4.38 12.35
CA PRO A 262 -15.26 3.14 11.96
C PRO A 262 -15.45 2.77 10.48
N ALA A 263 -16.44 3.35 9.79
CA ALA A 263 -16.78 3.07 8.40
C ALA A 263 -17.21 4.34 7.64
N PRO A 264 -16.32 5.33 7.48
CA PRO A 264 -16.69 6.65 6.97
C PRO A 264 -17.19 6.64 5.52
N LEU A 265 -16.71 5.69 4.70
CA LEU A 265 -17.18 5.53 3.33
C LEU A 265 -18.62 5.03 3.29
N ASP A 266 -19.01 4.13 4.21
CA ASP A 266 -20.39 3.69 4.38
C ASP A 266 -21.29 4.85 4.79
N THR A 267 -20.93 5.59 5.84
CA THR A 267 -21.68 6.76 6.31
C THR A 267 -21.91 7.77 5.19
N LEU A 268 -20.89 8.05 4.36
CA LEU A 268 -21.04 8.92 3.21
C LEU A 268 -21.88 8.30 2.09
N ALA A 269 -21.75 7.01 1.84
CA ALA A 269 -22.59 6.31 0.87
C ALA A 269 -24.07 6.32 1.26
N LEU A 270 -24.38 6.13 2.54
CA LEU A 270 -25.74 6.27 3.09
C LEU A 270 -26.31 7.67 2.90
N ARG A 271 -25.46 8.71 3.06
CA ARG A 271 -25.87 10.12 2.96
C ARG A 271 -26.06 10.58 1.52
N TYR A 272 -25.17 10.20 0.61
CA TYR A 272 -25.09 10.77 -0.74
C TYR A 272 -25.61 9.83 -1.84
N LEU A 273 -25.70 8.54 -1.59
CA LEU A 273 -26.10 7.52 -2.57
C LEU A 273 -27.21 6.60 -2.03
N SER A 274 -26.83 5.46 -1.47
CA SER A 274 -27.77 4.46 -0.98
C SER A 274 -27.15 3.49 0.03
N ARG A 275 -28.02 2.81 0.81
CA ARG A 275 -27.63 1.73 1.72
C ARG A 275 -26.92 0.57 0.99
N GLY A 276 -27.41 0.18 -0.19
CA GLY A 276 -26.78 -0.90 -0.95
C GLY A 276 -25.36 -0.56 -1.39
N TYR A 277 -25.09 0.73 -1.65
CA TYR A 277 -23.76 1.21 -1.98
C TYR A 277 -22.81 1.14 -0.78
N GLY A 278 -23.27 1.51 0.43
CA GLY A 278 -22.51 1.37 1.67
C GLY A 278 -22.14 -0.08 1.95
N ILE A 279 -23.11 -1.00 1.90
CA ILE A 279 -22.87 -2.45 2.08
C ILE A 279 -21.79 -2.95 1.09
N PHE A 280 -21.86 -2.51 -0.17
CA PHE A 280 -20.86 -2.88 -1.18
C PHE A 280 -19.47 -2.37 -0.80
N LEU A 281 -19.33 -1.11 -0.36
CA LEU A 281 -18.05 -0.53 0.03
C LEU A 281 -17.44 -1.22 1.25
N ASP A 282 -18.25 -1.54 2.27
CA ASP A 282 -17.78 -2.27 3.45
C ASP A 282 -17.35 -3.70 3.11
N ALA A 283 -18.15 -4.41 2.32
CA ALA A 283 -17.77 -5.73 1.86
C ALA A 283 -16.48 -5.71 1.04
N ALA A 284 -16.36 -4.72 0.15
CA ALA A 284 -15.16 -4.52 -0.67
C ALA A 284 -13.93 -4.15 0.20
N ALA A 285 -14.08 -3.31 1.22
CA ALA A 285 -13.03 -2.98 2.17
C ALA A 285 -12.57 -4.22 2.97
N GLY A 286 -13.51 -5.08 3.37
CA GLY A 286 -13.21 -6.37 4.00
C GLY A 286 -12.41 -7.31 3.08
N ILE A 287 -12.78 -7.40 1.80
CA ILE A 287 -12.07 -8.20 0.80
C ILE A 287 -10.70 -7.59 0.47
N SER A 288 -10.61 -6.27 0.35
CA SER A 288 -9.34 -5.53 0.18
C SER A 288 -8.40 -5.81 1.36
N SER A 289 -8.92 -5.81 2.59
CA SER A 289 -8.17 -6.17 3.79
C SER A 289 -7.64 -7.61 3.73
N LEU A 290 -8.45 -8.57 3.24
CA LEU A 290 -8.01 -9.96 3.06
C LEU A 290 -6.92 -10.07 1.99
N ALA A 291 -7.06 -9.35 0.88
CA ALA A 291 -6.04 -9.31 -0.19
C ALA A 291 -4.73 -8.71 0.32
N CYS A 292 -4.81 -7.63 1.11
CA CYS A 292 -3.65 -7.03 1.78
C CYS A 292 -2.97 -8.02 2.73
N ALA A 293 -3.75 -8.74 3.56
CA ALA A 293 -3.24 -9.75 4.48
C ALA A 293 -2.51 -10.89 3.74
N LEU A 294 -3.06 -11.38 2.63
CA LEU A 294 -2.42 -12.40 1.79
C LEU A 294 -1.13 -11.88 1.13
N GLY A 295 -1.18 -10.66 0.59
CA GLY A 295 -0.02 -10.02 -0.04
C GLY A 295 1.14 -9.80 0.93
N THR A 296 0.84 -9.28 2.12
CA THR A 296 1.83 -9.03 3.17
C THR A 296 2.38 -10.32 3.77
N ALA A 297 1.56 -11.37 3.93
CA ALA A 297 2.01 -12.70 4.34
C ALA A 297 3.01 -13.30 3.32
N ALA A 298 2.70 -13.19 2.03
CA ALA A 298 3.60 -13.66 0.96
C ALA A 298 4.91 -12.85 0.91
N ALA A 299 4.84 -11.54 1.10
CA ALA A 299 6.01 -10.66 1.16
C ALA A 299 6.88 -10.97 2.39
N ALA A 300 6.26 -11.14 3.57
CA ALA A 300 6.96 -11.53 4.80
C ALA A 300 7.70 -12.87 4.65
N ALA A 301 7.06 -13.86 4.03
CA ALA A 301 7.67 -15.17 3.76
C ALA A 301 8.90 -15.05 2.85
N ARG A 302 8.82 -14.22 1.78
CA ARG A 302 9.95 -13.98 0.86
C ARG A 302 11.13 -13.28 1.57
N ILE A 303 10.84 -12.29 2.42
CA ILE A 303 11.88 -11.60 3.21
C ILE A 303 12.53 -12.57 4.20
N LEU A 304 11.72 -13.38 4.90
CA LEU A 304 12.23 -14.37 5.86
C LEU A 304 13.13 -15.39 5.15
N TYR A 305 12.73 -15.88 3.98
CA TYR A 305 13.56 -16.76 3.15
C TYR A 305 14.87 -16.09 2.74
N ALA A 306 14.82 -14.84 2.26
CA ALA A 306 16.00 -14.07 1.86
C ALA A 306 16.97 -13.81 3.02
N LEU A 307 16.46 -13.59 4.24
CA LEU A 307 17.28 -13.46 5.45
C LEU A 307 17.94 -14.77 5.85
N GLY A 308 17.24 -15.91 5.70
CA GLY A 308 17.77 -17.24 6.04
C GLY A 308 18.87 -17.70 5.06
N THR A 309 18.73 -17.40 3.77
CA THR A 309 19.72 -17.81 2.75
C THR A 309 20.99 -16.97 2.78
N ARG A 310 20.95 -15.71 3.20
CA ARG A 310 22.15 -14.87 3.35
C ARG A 310 23.10 -15.34 4.45
N GLY A 311 22.61 -16.07 5.46
CA GLY A 311 23.43 -16.66 6.50
C GLY A 311 24.23 -17.90 6.04
N SER A 312 23.90 -18.47 4.88
CA SER A 312 24.47 -19.71 4.36
C SER A 312 25.41 -19.55 3.14
N GLU A 313 25.47 -18.38 2.52
CA GLU A 313 26.44 -18.10 1.45
C GLU A 313 27.59 -17.22 1.97
N PRO A 314 28.86 -17.71 1.90
CA PRO A 314 29.99 -16.84 2.14
C PRO A 314 29.99 -15.76 1.06
N ALA A 315 29.98 -14.48 1.46
CA ALA A 315 30.05 -13.32 0.57
C ALA A 315 31.26 -13.47 -0.37
N SER A 316 30.99 -13.81 -1.62
CA SER A 316 32.05 -13.85 -2.64
C SER A 316 32.33 -12.40 -3.10
N PRO A 317 33.54 -11.87 -2.82
CA PRO A 317 33.91 -10.51 -3.25
C PRO A 317 33.95 -10.32 -4.77
N ALA A 318 33.84 -11.42 -5.53
CA ALA A 318 34.00 -11.41 -7.00
C ALA A 318 32.77 -10.92 -7.77
N SER A 319 31.56 -10.97 -7.20
CA SER A 319 30.34 -10.54 -7.91
C SER A 319 30.16 -9.02 -7.94
N ILE A 320 30.68 -8.31 -6.95
CA ILE A 320 30.55 -6.85 -6.84
C ILE A 320 31.53 -6.11 -7.76
N ARG A 321 32.69 -6.72 -8.07
CA ARG A 321 33.70 -6.09 -8.95
C ARG A 321 33.33 -6.07 -10.43
N ARG A 322 32.42 -6.92 -10.92
CA ARG A 322 32.04 -6.97 -12.36
C ARG A 322 31.07 -5.86 -12.78
N THR A 323 30.39 -5.20 -11.86
CA THR A 323 29.44 -4.13 -12.18
C THR A 323 30.00 -2.71 -11.98
N ALA A 324 31.23 -2.58 -11.45
CA ALA A 324 31.85 -1.29 -11.13
C ALA A 324 32.97 -0.84 -12.11
N SER A 325 33.16 -1.52 -13.24
CA SER A 325 34.09 -1.08 -14.26
C SER A 325 33.44 -0.02 -15.16
N PRO A 326 33.93 1.23 -15.19
CA PRO A 326 33.45 2.21 -16.16
C PRO A 326 33.79 1.75 -17.58
N PRO A 327 32.91 1.97 -18.59
CA PRO A 327 33.23 1.71 -19.97
C PRO A 327 34.23 2.75 -20.48
N GLY A 328 35.39 2.31 -20.89
CA GLY A 328 36.30 3.10 -21.69
C GLY A 328 37.62 3.45 -21.02
N LEU A 329 38.63 2.60 -21.35
CA LEU A 329 40.00 2.98 -21.66
C LEU A 329 40.67 1.75 -22.33
N SER A 330 40.27 1.48 -23.56
CA SER A 330 41.12 0.69 -24.45
C SER A 330 42.23 1.60 -24.95
N GLY A 331 43.37 1.55 -24.29
CA GLY A 331 44.57 2.18 -24.75
C GLY A 331 45.01 1.56 -26.10
N SER A 332 45.13 2.38 -27.11
CA SER A 332 45.88 2.13 -28.31
C SER A 332 47.32 1.80 -27.95
N SER A 333 47.77 0.60 -28.19
CA SER A 333 49.21 0.33 -28.37
C SER A 333 49.55 0.52 -29.83
N VAL A 334 50.32 1.58 -30.09
CA VAL A 334 51.17 1.72 -31.25
C VAL A 334 52.32 0.71 -31.07
N ASP A 335 52.48 -0.23 -31.99
CA ASP A 335 53.67 -0.58 -32.74
C ASP A 335 53.34 -1.61 -33.81
#